data_89dbd12e792e4335b06fe07f07cc8a3f
#
_entry.id   89dbd12e792e4335b06fe07f07cc8a3f
#
_cell.length_a   1.000
_cell.length_b   1.000
_cell.length_c   1.000
_cell.angle_alpha   90.00
_cell.angle_beta   90.00
_cell.angle_gamma   90.00
#
_symmetry.space_group_name_H-M   'P 1'
#
loop_
_entity.id
_entity.type
_entity.pdbx_description
1 polymer ?
#
loop_
_entity_poly.entity_id
_entity_poly.type
_entity_poly.pdbx_seq_one_letter_code
_entity_poly.pdbx_strand_id
1 'polypeptide(L)'
;LSDGEKFSALATKAMVDSFETTEPMEDMQQELLNCFGEAQKRALALRGEGSQGGATVVAVLVRNYRCSFLSVGDSSICLLRKGGLIHLNREQKLGIALDESAAFGYLDEEFAQNNTRRNSLTCHLGSEEEIHCDLCSEPFIVMPGDRIALMSDGVTGVLSDEELVRA
;
A
#
# COMPACT_ATOMS: atom_id res chain seq x y z
N LEU A 1 -8.22 11.43 -8.88
CA LEU A 1 -8.63 12.11 -7.64
C LEU A 1 -8.12 13.55 -7.71
N SER A 2 -9.01 14.56 -7.59
CA SER A 2 -8.66 15.97 -7.87
C SER A 2 -7.61 16.57 -6.93
N ASP A 3 -7.52 16.09 -5.69
CA ASP A 3 -6.61 16.59 -4.65
C ASP A 3 -5.59 15.51 -4.18
N GLY A 4 -5.28 14.53 -5.01
CA GLY A 4 -4.41 13.42 -4.63
C GLY A 4 -3.05 13.84 -4.07
N GLU A 5 -2.45 14.90 -4.63
CA GLU A 5 -1.19 15.47 -4.15
C GLU A 5 -1.27 15.97 -2.69
N LYS A 6 -2.38 16.61 -2.32
CA LYS A 6 -2.60 17.07 -0.94
C LYS A 6 -2.72 15.88 0.02
N PHE A 7 -3.47 14.84 -0.38
CA PHE A 7 -3.64 13.64 0.44
C PHE A 7 -2.34 12.86 0.60
N SER A 8 -1.52 12.72 -0.45
CA SER A 8 -0.24 12.02 -0.38
C SER A 8 0.78 12.76 0.49
N ALA A 9 0.88 14.08 0.35
CA ALA A 9 1.74 14.90 1.18
C ALA A 9 1.32 14.85 2.67
N LEU A 10 0.01 14.94 2.93
CA LEU A 10 -0.55 14.82 4.28
C LEU A 10 -0.27 13.43 4.87
N ALA A 11 -0.47 12.36 4.08
CA ALA A 11 -0.24 10.99 4.54
C ALA A 11 1.21 10.80 4.99
N THR A 12 2.16 11.18 4.14
CA THR A 12 3.58 11.07 4.44
C THR A 12 3.93 11.83 5.71
N LYS A 13 3.52 13.10 5.79
CA LYS A 13 3.80 13.93 6.97
C LYS A 13 3.16 13.35 8.23
N ALA A 14 1.90 12.94 8.18
CA ALA A 14 1.19 12.43 9.35
C ALA A 14 1.79 11.14 9.89
N MET A 15 2.17 10.22 9.00
CA MET A 15 2.81 8.97 9.40
C MET A 15 4.20 9.20 10.01
N VAL A 16 5.02 10.07 9.41
CA VAL A 16 6.35 10.41 9.93
C VAL A 16 6.23 11.12 11.28
N ASP A 17 5.38 12.17 11.39
CA ASP A 17 5.16 12.88 12.66
C ASP A 17 4.72 11.90 13.77
N SER A 18 3.81 10.98 13.46
CA SER A 18 3.33 9.98 14.42
C SER A 18 4.44 9.03 14.85
N PHE A 19 5.24 8.54 13.90
CA PHE A 19 6.37 7.67 14.18
C PHE A 19 7.44 8.34 15.05
N GLU A 20 7.78 9.60 14.76
CA GLU A 20 8.82 10.35 15.49
C GLU A 20 8.40 10.76 16.90
N THR A 21 7.10 10.93 17.14
CA THR A 21 6.56 11.40 18.44
C THR A 21 6.08 10.27 19.35
N THR A 22 5.99 9.06 18.85
CA THR A 22 5.53 7.89 19.62
C THR A 22 6.73 7.04 20.05
N GLU A 23 6.70 6.54 21.29
CA GLU A 23 7.72 5.58 21.76
C GLU A 23 7.67 4.31 20.90
N PRO A 24 8.83 3.76 20.51
CA PRO A 24 8.89 2.55 19.70
C PRO A 24 8.16 1.38 20.35
N MET A 25 7.28 0.74 19.59
CA MET A 25 6.51 -0.42 20.05
C MET A 25 7.26 -1.72 19.75
N GLU A 26 7.08 -2.74 20.60
CA GLU A 26 7.59 -4.08 20.34
C GLU A 26 6.87 -4.71 19.12
N ASP A 27 5.56 -4.46 19.02
CA ASP A 27 4.73 -4.84 17.87
C ASP A 27 4.85 -3.81 16.75
N MET A 28 5.67 -4.13 15.74
CA MET A 28 5.91 -3.28 14.57
C MET A 28 4.68 -3.11 13.69
N GLN A 29 3.78 -4.09 13.65
CA GLN A 29 2.53 -4.02 12.87
C GLN A 29 1.57 -3.03 13.54
N GLN A 30 1.41 -3.12 14.85
CA GLN A 30 0.57 -2.19 15.59
C GLN A 30 1.11 -0.75 15.50
N GLU A 31 2.43 -0.58 15.50
CA GLU A 31 3.06 0.73 15.31
C GLU A 31 2.73 1.33 13.94
N LEU A 32 2.84 0.53 12.86
CA LEU A 32 2.45 0.95 11.51
C LEU A 32 0.95 1.29 11.42
N LEU A 33 0.09 0.48 12.04
CA LEU A 33 -1.36 0.74 12.11
C LEU A 33 -1.67 2.05 12.84
N ASN A 34 -0.99 2.34 13.94
CA ASN A 34 -1.18 3.59 14.68
C ASN A 34 -0.78 4.80 13.85
N CYS A 35 0.37 4.73 13.15
CA CYS A 35 0.82 5.78 12.23
C CYS A 35 -0.18 5.99 11.08
N PHE A 36 -0.68 4.90 10.49
CA PHE A 36 -1.69 4.97 9.44
C PHE A 36 -3.02 5.54 9.96
N GLY A 37 -3.46 5.15 11.16
CA GLY A 37 -4.67 5.66 11.80
C GLY A 37 -4.65 7.17 11.98
N GLU A 38 -3.50 7.74 12.38
CA GLU A 38 -3.33 9.19 12.48
C GLU A 38 -3.38 9.87 11.10
N ALA A 39 -2.78 9.27 10.07
CA ALA A 39 -2.87 9.75 8.70
C ALA A 39 -4.31 9.72 8.18
N GLN A 40 -5.04 8.63 8.41
CA GLN A 40 -6.45 8.50 8.03
C GLN A 40 -7.35 9.54 8.72
N LYS A 41 -7.16 9.75 10.00
CA LYS A 41 -7.88 10.77 10.76
C LYS A 41 -7.69 12.17 10.17
N ARG A 42 -6.45 12.54 9.84
CA ARG A 42 -6.13 13.82 9.21
C ARG A 42 -6.70 13.91 7.77
N ALA A 43 -6.67 12.81 7.02
CA ALA A 43 -7.24 12.76 5.68
C ALA A 43 -8.77 12.97 5.68
N LEU A 44 -9.48 12.36 6.64
CA LEU A 44 -10.91 12.57 6.82
C LEU A 44 -11.23 14.00 7.23
N ALA A 45 -10.42 14.64 8.07
CA ALA A 45 -10.58 16.06 8.43
C ALA A 45 -10.43 16.96 7.18
N LEU A 46 -9.39 16.73 6.35
CA LEU A 46 -9.20 17.45 5.09
C LEU A 46 -10.37 17.28 4.14
N ARG A 47 -10.98 16.10 4.11
CA ARG A 47 -12.19 15.80 3.34
C ARG A 47 -13.41 16.56 3.84
N GLY A 48 -13.56 16.64 5.17
CA GLY A 48 -14.61 17.44 5.84
C GLY A 48 -14.52 18.95 5.54
N GLU A 49 -13.33 19.44 5.18
CA GLU A 49 -13.09 20.81 4.72
C GLU A 49 -13.41 21.03 3.23
N GLY A 50 -13.92 20.01 2.55
CA GLY A 50 -14.39 20.08 1.15
C GLY A 50 -13.37 19.56 0.12
N SER A 51 -12.19 19.08 0.52
CA SER A 51 -11.25 18.43 -0.41
C SER A 51 -11.79 17.08 -0.85
N GLN A 52 -11.69 16.80 -2.16
CA GLN A 52 -12.10 15.52 -2.74
C GLN A 52 -10.89 14.78 -3.29
N GLY A 53 -10.58 13.65 -2.68
CA GLY A 53 -9.45 12.87 -3.13
C GLY A 53 -9.15 11.73 -2.17
N GLY A 54 -7.97 11.17 -2.35
CA GLY A 54 -7.41 10.10 -1.54
C GLY A 54 -6.00 9.81 -2.02
N ALA A 55 -5.31 8.95 -1.33
CA ALA A 55 -3.99 8.50 -1.71
C ALA A 55 -3.82 7.00 -1.42
N THR A 56 -2.96 6.34 -2.19
CA THR A 56 -2.40 5.05 -1.81
C THR A 56 -1.32 5.26 -0.75
N VAL A 57 -1.10 4.28 0.09
CA VAL A 57 -0.07 4.32 1.13
C VAL A 57 0.73 3.03 1.09
N VAL A 58 2.04 3.16 1.05
CA VAL A 58 2.99 2.07 1.31
C VAL A 58 3.98 2.53 2.36
N ALA A 59 4.16 1.75 3.42
CA ALA A 59 5.06 2.04 4.50
C ALA A 59 5.84 0.80 4.91
N VAL A 60 7.12 0.99 5.20
CA VAL A 60 8.02 -0.06 5.64
C VAL A 60 8.71 0.40 6.92
N LEU A 61 8.70 -0.44 7.94
CA LEU A 61 9.41 -0.23 9.19
C LEU A 61 10.54 -1.26 9.29
N VAL A 62 11.77 -0.76 9.43
CA VAL A 62 12.95 -1.62 9.63
C VAL A 62 13.58 -1.30 10.98
N ARG A 63 13.71 -2.32 11.83
CA ARG A 63 14.33 -2.20 13.15
C ARG A 63 15.07 -3.48 13.50
N ASN A 64 16.35 -3.35 13.89
CA ASN A 64 17.19 -4.49 14.30
C ASN A 64 17.14 -5.64 13.26
N TYR A 65 17.33 -5.32 11.98
CA TYR A 65 17.26 -6.27 10.85
C TYR A 65 15.91 -6.97 10.66
N ARG A 66 14.88 -6.58 11.39
CA ARG A 66 13.50 -7.03 11.15
C ARG A 66 12.76 -5.97 10.35
N CYS A 67 11.95 -6.42 9.41
CA CYS A 67 11.17 -5.60 8.51
C CYS A 67 9.69 -5.95 8.63
N SER A 68 8.84 -4.95 8.73
CA SER A 68 7.40 -5.06 8.60
C SER A 68 6.89 -4.03 7.60
N PHE A 69 5.71 -4.24 7.05
CA PHE A 69 5.10 -3.30 6.11
C PHE A 69 3.60 -3.17 6.31
N LEU A 70 3.08 -2.07 5.79
CA LEU A 70 1.66 -1.77 5.63
C LEU A 70 1.44 -1.21 4.23
N SER A 71 0.39 -1.65 3.54
CA SER A 71 -0.07 -1.01 2.32
C SER A 71 -1.58 -0.81 2.29
N VAL A 72 -2.01 0.26 1.60
CA VAL A 72 -3.39 0.58 1.26
C VAL A 72 -3.42 1.11 -0.17
N GLY A 73 -4.18 0.46 -1.04
CA GLY A 73 -4.28 0.79 -2.45
C GLY A 73 -3.45 -0.11 -3.36
N ASP A 74 -2.93 0.42 -4.46
CA ASP A 74 -2.27 -0.34 -5.52
C ASP A 74 -0.78 -0.01 -5.72
N SER A 75 -0.20 0.78 -4.84
CA SER A 75 1.25 0.97 -4.81
C SER A 75 1.94 -0.30 -4.31
N SER A 76 3.14 -0.56 -4.82
CA SER A 76 3.85 -1.83 -4.62
C SER A 76 5.01 -1.71 -3.64
N ILE A 77 5.20 -2.75 -2.84
CA ILE A 77 6.37 -2.95 -1.99
C ILE A 77 7.08 -4.21 -2.50
N CYS A 78 8.32 -4.06 -2.93
CA CYS A 78 9.12 -5.17 -3.44
C CYS A 78 10.41 -5.33 -2.67
N LEU A 79 10.82 -6.58 -2.47
CA LEU A 79 12.13 -6.95 -1.95
C LEU A 79 13.00 -7.52 -3.08
N LEU A 80 14.12 -6.85 -3.36
CA LEU A 80 15.15 -7.36 -4.25
C LEU A 80 16.17 -8.12 -3.41
N ARG A 81 16.26 -9.42 -3.63
CA ARG A 81 17.15 -10.32 -2.90
C ARG A 81 17.81 -11.31 -3.84
N LYS A 82 19.14 -11.38 -3.84
CA LYS A 82 19.94 -12.32 -4.63
C LYS A 82 19.59 -12.33 -6.14
N GLY A 83 19.31 -11.15 -6.69
CA GLY A 83 18.95 -11.00 -8.12
C GLY A 83 17.52 -11.39 -8.47
N GLY A 84 16.66 -11.63 -7.50
CA GLY A 84 15.23 -11.85 -7.67
C GLY A 84 14.39 -10.72 -7.08
N LEU A 85 13.20 -10.50 -7.61
CA LEU A 85 12.19 -9.59 -7.11
C LEU A 85 11.07 -10.38 -6.42
N ILE A 86 10.68 -9.95 -5.24
CA ILE A 86 9.58 -10.52 -4.45
C ILE A 86 8.60 -9.41 -4.16
N HIS A 87 7.37 -9.53 -4.65
CA HIS A 87 6.28 -8.64 -4.27
C HIS A 87 5.84 -8.99 -2.85
N LEU A 88 5.87 -8.00 -1.95
CA LEU A 88 5.59 -8.19 -0.53
C LEU A 88 4.13 -7.94 -0.19
N ASN A 89 3.51 -6.95 -0.84
CA ASN A 89 2.13 -6.58 -0.61
C ASN A 89 1.23 -6.99 -1.79
N ARG A 90 -0.06 -6.97 -1.54
CA ARG A 90 -1.11 -7.22 -2.53
C ARG A 90 -1.77 -5.92 -2.95
N GLU A 91 -1.86 -5.69 -4.25
CA GLU A 91 -2.58 -4.54 -4.78
C GLU A 91 -4.09 -4.65 -4.53
N GLN A 92 -4.71 -3.53 -4.17
CA GLN A 92 -6.14 -3.44 -3.88
C GLN A 92 -6.88 -2.81 -5.07
N LYS A 93 -6.92 -3.54 -6.18
CA LYS A 93 -7.65 -3.21 -7.41
C LYS A 93 -8.91 -4.06 -7.56
N LEU A 94 -9.96 -3.46 -8.08
CA LEU A 94 -11.21 -4.18 -8.38
C LEU A 94 -10.97 -5.40 -9.29
N GLY A 95 -10.09 -5.26 -10.27
CA GLY A 95 -9.74 -6.34 -11.19
C GLY A 95 -9.27 -7.60 -10.49
N ILE A 96 -8.44 -7.47 -9.45
CA ILE A 96 -7.95 -8.61 -8.66
C ILE A 96 -9.11 -9.31 -7.93
N ALA A 97 -10.00 -8.53 -7.30
CA ALA A 97 -11.17 -9.09 -6.61
C ALA A 97 -12.14 -9.78 -7.57
N LEU A 98 -12.31 -9.24 -8.80
CA LEU A 98 -13.13 -9.85 -9.83
C LEU A 98 -12.52 -11.17 -10.34
N ASP A 99 -11.22 -11.21 -10.60
CA ASP A 99 -10.52 -12.42 -11.07
C ASP A 99 -10.58 -13.54 -10.03
N GLU A 100 -10.41 -13.22 -8.76
CA GLU A 100 -10.56 -14.18 -7.67
C GLU A 100 -12.00 -14.70 -7.57
N SER A 101 -12.99 -13.80 -7.66
CA SER A 101 -14.40 -14.21 -7.64
C SER A 101 -14.74 -15.13 -8.80
N ALA A 102 -14.18 -14.89 -9.98
CA ALA A 102 -14.33 -15.75 -11.14
C ALA A 102 -13.62 -17.11 -10.93
N ALA A 103 -12.39 -17.10 -10.41
CA ALA A 103 -11.63 -18.32 -10.13
C ALA A 103 -12.32 -19.23 -9.10
N PHE A 104 -13.07 -18.67 -8.15
CA PHE A 104 -13.90 -19.42 -7.21
C PHE A 104 -15.30 -19.78 -7.73
N GLY A 105 -15.62 -19.39 -8.98
CA GLY A 105 -16.90 -19.68 -9.61
C GLY A 105 -18.07 -18.81 -9.11
N TYR A 106 -17.81 -17.73 -8.39
CA TYR A 106 -18.84 -16.78 -7.92
C TYR A 106 -19.22 -15.75 -8.99
N LEU A 107 -18.40 -15.60 -10.03
CA LEU A 107 -18.60 -14.63 -11.10
C LEU A 107 -18.20 -15.25 -12.43
N ASP A 108 -18.84 -14.79 -13.51
CA ASP A 108 -18.49 -15.18 -14.88
C ASP A 108 -17.12 -14.58 -15.26
N GLU A 109 -16.24 -15.39 -15.86
CA GLU A 109 -14.88 -14.97 -16.22
C GLU A 109 -14.87 -13.87 -17.29
N GLU A 110 -15.77 -13.94 -18.28
CA GLU A 110 -15.88 -12.93 -19.32
C GLU A 110 -16.34 -11.59 -18.76
N PHE A 111 -17.28 -11.60 -17.80
CA PHE A 111 -17.69 -10.41 -17.07
C PHE A 111 -16.54 -9.82 -16.26
N ALA A 112 -15.77 -10.65 -15.56
CA ALA A 112 -14.61 -10.21 -14.79
C ALA A 112 -13.57 -9.51 -15.69
N GLN A 113 -13.21 -10.13 -16.81
CA GLN A 113 -12.19 -9.64 -17.74
C GLN A 113 -12.60 -8.37 -18.48
N ASN A 114 -13.86 -8.26 -18.87
CA ASN A 114 -14.37 -7.11 -19.64
C ASN A 114 -14.84 -5.93 -18.78
N ASN A 115 -14.70 -6.00 -17.45
CA ASN A 115 -15.13 -4.92 -16.57
C ASN A 115 -14.27 -3.66 -16.77
N THR A 116 -14.87 -2.56 -17.17
CA THR A 116 -14.17 -1.29 -17.46
C THR A 116 -13.56 -0.62 -16.23
N ARG A 117 -13.97 -1.03 -15.01
CA ARG A 117 -13.49 -0.47 -13.75
C ARG A 117 -12.39 -1.32 -13.08
N ARG A 118 -11.81 -2.28 -13.77
CA ARG A 118 -10.79 -3.18 -13.21
C ARG A 118 -9.65 -2.45 -12.51
N ASN A 119 -9.24 -1.28 -13.02
CA ASN A 119 -8.17 -0.46 -12.46
C ASN A 119 -8.64 0.48 -11.34
N SER A 120 -9.92 0.41 -10.93
CA SER A 120 -10.38 1.20 -9.79
C SER A 120 -9.83 0.64 -8.49
N LEU A 121 -9.39 1.55 -7.61
CA LEU A 121 -8.99 1.19 -6.24
C LEU A 121 -10.22 0.68 -5.47
N THR A 122 -10.03 -0.38 -4.72
CA THR A 122 -11.02 -0.86 -3.74
C THR A 122 -10.80 -0.28 -2.36
N CYS A 123 -9.61 0.29 -2.12
CA CYS A 123 -9.25 0.89 -0.83
C CYS A 123 -8.24 2.03 -1.02
N HIS A 124 -8.39 3.12 -0.28
CA HIS A 124 -7.45 4.25 -0.30
C HIS A 124 -7.56 5.09 0.99
N LEU A 125 -6.49 5.79 1.35
CA LEU A 125 -6.49 6.77 2.42
C LEU A 125 -7.52 7.88 2.14
N GLY A 126 -8.25 8.30 3.16
CA GLY A 126 -9.31 9.31 3.04
C GLY A 126 -10.67 8.73 2.64
N SER A 127 -10.81 7.40 2.49
CA SER A 127 -12.12 6.75 2.36
C SER A 127 -12.92 6.89 3.65
N GLU A 128 -14.23 7.13 3.52
CA GLU A 128 -15.19 7.07 4.63
C GLU A 128 -15.62 5.64 4.96
N GLU A 129 -15.37 4.71 4.03
CA GLU A 129 -15.60 3.29 4.22
C GLU A 129 -14.48 2.69 5.06
N GLU A 130 -14.72 1.49 5.60
CA GLU A 130 -13.71 0.74 6.34
C GLU A 130 -12.48 0.46 5.46
N ILE A 131 -11.30 0.80 5.96
CA ILE A 131 -10.05 0.58 5.25
C ILE A 131 -9.41 -0.72 5.71
N HIS A 132 -9.23 -1.62 4.78
CA HIS A 132 -8.48 -2.85 5.00
C HIS A 132 -7.01 -2.64 4.62
N CYS A 133 -6.14 -2.55 5.62
CA CYS A 133 -4.71 -2.49 5.39
C CYS A 133 -4.17 -3.89 5.06
N ASP A 134 -3.36 -3.99 4.01
CA ASP A 134 -2.52 -5.17 3.79
C ASP A 134 -1.26 -5.04 4.66
N LEU A 135 -1.12 -5.94 5.61
CA LEU A 135 -0.07 -5.95 6.63
C LEU A 135 0.83 -7.16 6.46
N CYS A 136 2.11 -6.97 6.72
CA CYS A 136 3.02 -8.08 6.93
C CYS A 136 2.47 -9.00 8.04
N SER A 137 2.26 -10.28 7.75
CA SER A 137 1.71 -11.22 8.76
C SER A 137 2.64 -11.38 9.97
N GLU A 138 3.95 -11.43 9.72
CA GLU A 138 5.02 -11.45 10.73
C GLU A 138 6.24 -10.68 10.22
N PRO A 139 6.93 -9.88 11.07
CA PRO A 139 8.15 -9.22 10.66
C PRO A 139 9.22 -10.21 10.20
N PHE A 140 9.77 -10.01 9.01
CA PHE A 140 10.81 -10.86 8.41
C PHE A 140 12.20 -10.25 8.54
N ILE A 141 13.22 -11.08 8.38
CA ILE A 141 14.63 -10.65 8.48
C ILE A 141 15.09 -10.10 7.13
N VAL A 142 15.63 -8.88 7.14
CA VAL A 142 16.39 -8.30 6.03
C VAL A 142 17.86 -8.62 6.17
N MET A 143 18.50 -8.92 5.05
CA MET A 143 19.89 -9.36 4.96
C MET A 143 20.77 -8.32 4.29
N PRO A 144 22.08 -8.29 4.55
CA PRO A 144 23.00 -7.46 3.79
C PRO A 144 22.89 -7.71 2.29
N GLY A 145 22.73 -6.63 1.52
CA GLY A 145 22.51 -6.69 0.07
C GLY A 145 21.06 -6.73 -0.37
N ASP A 146 20.10 -6.87 0.55
CA ASP A 146 18.68 -6.65 0.23
C ASP A 146 18.41 -5.19 -0.12
N ARG A 147 17.51 -4.97 -1.06
CA ARG A 147 16.95 -3.65 -1.37
C ARG A 147 15.44 -3.73 -1.29
N ILE A 148 14.81 -2.75 -0.63
CA ILE A 148 13.36 -2.63 -0.59
C ILE A 148 12.97 -1.44 -1.47
N ALA A 149 12.09 -1.69 -2.43
CA ALA A 149 11.56 -0.69 -3.33
C ALA A 149 10.09 -0.42 -3.01
N LEU A 150 9.75 0.87 -2.83
CA LEU A 150 8.38 1.36 -2.71
C LEU A 150 8.06 2.10 -4.01
N MET A 151 7.03 1.67 -4.72
CA MET A 151 6.76 2.14 -6.07
C MET A 151 5.28 2.43 -6.27
N SER A 152 4.97 3.52 -6.97
CA SER A 152 3.63 3.76 -7.46
C SER A 152 3.39 3.02 -8.80
N ASP A 153 2.13 2.97 -9.21
CA ASP A 153 1.70 2.44 -10.52
C ASP A 153 2.40 3.10 -11.72
N GLY A 154 2.85 4.34 -11.58
CA GLY A 154 3.67 5.03 -12.57
C GLY A 154 5.01 4.35 -12.87
N VAL A 155 5.53 3.53 -11.95
CA VAL A 155 6.73 2.70 -12.15
C VAL A 155 6.33 1.29 -12.58
N THR A 156 5.49 0.63 -11.80
CA THR A 156 5.11 -0.78 -12.03
C THR A 156 4.23 -0.99 -13.25
N GLY A 157 3.54 0.04 -13.72
CA GLY A 157 2.79 0.02 -14.99
C GLY A 157 3.65 0.18 -16.24
N VAL A 158 4.94 0.54 -16.10
CA VAL A 158 5.87 0.81 -17.20
C VAL A 158 7.02 -0.18 -17.24
N LEU A 159 7.57 -0.57 -16.08
CA LEU A 159 8.71 -1.47 -15.98
C LEU A 159 8.25 -2.89 -15.59
N SER A 160 8.79 -3.87 -16.29
CA SER A 160 8.64 -5.27 -15.91
C SER A 160 9.51 -5.63 -14.70
N ASP A 161 9.18 -6.73 -14.02
CA ASP A 161 9.98 -7.26 -12.92
C ASP A 161 11.44 -7.49 -13.29
N GLU A 162 11.70 -7.95 -14.52
CA GLU A 162 13.06 -8.16 -15.02
C GLU A 162 13.83 -6.84 -15.18
N GLU A 163 13.16 -5.77 -15.59
CA GLU A 163 13.75 -4.43 -15.70
C GLU A 163 14.01 -3.83 -14.33
N LEU A 164 13.08 -4.01 -13.38
CA LEU A 164 13.25 -3.59 -11.99
C LEU A 164 14.43 -4.29 -11.29
N VAL A 165 14.67 -5.57 -11.59
CA VAL A 165 15.84 -6.29 -11.05
C VAL A 165 17.16 -5.75 -11.58
N ARG A 166 17.17 -5.23 -12.83
CA ARG A 166 18.39 -4.72 -13.48
C ARG A 166 18.73 -3.27 -13.09
N ALA A 167 17.75 -2.51 -12.60
CA ALA A 167 17.91 -1.12 -12.16
C ALA A 167 18.61 -1.04 -10.79
#